data_a8d94db484460c5b662d8e1abcc8e2f9
#
_entry.id   a8d94db484460c5b662d8e1abcc8e2f9
#
_cell.length_a   1.000
_cell.length_b   1.000
_cell.length_c   1.000
_cell.angle_alpha   90.00
_cell.angle_beta   90.00
_cell.angle_gamma   90.00
#
_symmetry.space_group_name_H-M   'P 1'
#
loop_
_entity.id
_entity.type
_entity.pdbx_description
1 polymer ?
#
loop_
_entity_poly.entity_id
_entity_poly.type
_entity_poly.pdbx_seq_one_letter_code
_entity_poly.pdbx_strand_id
1 'polypeptide(L)'
;MQPGFYLSMFEKADRSEELTSAMADGFVRVRGAREHNLRNVSLDIPRNELVVFTGVSGSGKSSLAFGTLYAEAQRRYLESVSPYARRLFHQMQVPDVDAVEGLPPAVALQQQRGSPTTRSSVGSVTTLSNLLRILYSRAGTYLRGQALLYAESFSPNTPEGACPNCHGIGRIHQVVERSLVPDDTLTIRERAIAAWPSAWQGQNLRDILVTLGYDVDRPWRELSKKDRDWILFTDEQPTVPVYAGYTPAETRKALKRKEEPSYMGTFTGARRYVLQTYATTQSVMMKRRVAQFLSSDDCPVCDGKRLKAEALSVKFAGMDIAEMSRLPLAKLDELIKPYIDGSKKDGTDDHPEKALVVQRIVEDLVGRLEVLLELGLGYLTLERTTPTLSPGELQRLRLATQVRSNLFGVVYVLDEPSAGLHPADIEALLRALGRLKASGNSLFVVEHELDVVREADWIVDVGPAAGD
;
A
#
# COMPACT_ATOMS: atom_id res chain seq x y z
N MET A 1 -61.90 -3.23 10.18
CA MET A 1 -61.07 -2.05 10.52
C MET A 1 -60.22 -2.45 11.70
N GLN A 2 -58.95 -2.65 11.48
CA GLN A 2 -57.99 -3.07 12.50
C GLN A 2 -57.35 -1.83 13.18
N PRO A 3 -57.29 -1.71 14.49
CA PRO A 3 -56.77 -0.52 15.19
C PRO A 3 -55.22 -0.51 15.31
N GLY A 4 -54.49 -1.35 14.58
CA GLY A 4 -53.04 -1.49 14.75
C GLY A 4 -52.12 -0.59 13.93
N PHE A 5 -52.66 0.17 12.97
CA PHE A 5 -51.82 0.93 12.03
C PHE A 5 -51.55 2.39 12.46
N TYR A 6 -52.30 2.91 13.40
CA TYR A 6 -52.15 4.30 13.86
C TYR A 6 -51.11 4.47 14.95
N LEU A 7 -50.88 3.47 15.83
CA LEU A 7 -49.85 3.56 16.88
C LEU A 7 -48.42 3.52 16.34
N SER A 8 -48.18 2.83 15.24
CA SER A 8 -46.81 2.77 14.65
C SER A 8 -46.37 4.04 13.91
N MET A 9 -47.30 4.88 13.53
CA MET A 9 -47.02 6.18 12.89
C MET A 9 -46.69 7.26 13.92
N PHE A 10 -47.33 7.24 15.09
CA PHE A 10 -47.05 8.19 16.17
C PHE A 10 -45.71 7.90 16.85
N GLU A 11 -45.36 6.65 17.09
CA GLU A 11 -44.01 6.30 17.62
C GLU A 11 -42.85 6.64 16.63
N LYS A 12 -43.09 6.56 15.31
CA LYS A 12 -42.08 7.00 14.31
C LYS A 12 -41.99 8.52 14.22
N ALA A 13 -43.07 9.25 14.40
CA ALA A 13 -43.08 10.71 14.39
C ALA A 13 -42.34 11.26 15.64
N ASP A 14 -42.61 10.70 16.83
CA ASP A 14 -41.97 11.09 18.09
C ASP A 14 -40.45 10.87 18.04
N ARG A 15 -39.98 9.71 17.55
CA ARG A 15 -38.57 9.47 17.35
C ARG A 15 -37.89 10.37 16.29
N SER A 16 -38.64 10.81 15.26
CA SER A 16 -38.10 11.73 14.25
C SER A 16 -38.01 13.16 14.79
N GLU A 17 -38.91 13.59 15.65
CA GLU A 17 -38.86 14.89 16.33
C GLU A 17 -37.78 14.93 17.41
N GLU A 18 -37.58 13.85 18.19
CA GLU A 18 -36.47 13.72 19.13
C GLU A 18 -35.10 13.69 18.42
N LEU A 19 -34.97 12.97 17.32
CA LEU A 19 -33.76 12.97 16.50
C LEU A 19 -33.47 14.36 15.88
N THR A 20 -34.49 15.06 15.45
CA THR A 20 -34.36 16.42 14.89
C THR A 20 -34.02 17.43 15.98
N SER A 21 -34.59 17.31 17.18
CA SER A 21 -34.28 18.12 18.37
C SER A 21 -32.85 17.85 18.88
N ALA A 22 -32.40 16.60 18.92
CA ALA A 22 -31.05 16.23 19.34
C ALA A 22 -29.98 16.72 18.34
N MET A 23 -30.31 16.77 17.05
CA MET A 23 -29.43 17.38 16.01
C MET A 23 -29.33 18.91 16.14
N ALA A 24 -30.34 19.57 16.66
CA ALA A 24 -30.37 21.01 16.88
C ALA A 24 -29.53 21.46 18.11
N ASP A 25 -29.25 20.55 19.05
CA ASP A 25 -28.63 20.85 20.34
C ASP A 25 -27.09 20.93 20.33
N GLY A 26 -26.44 20.60 19.20
CA GLY A 26 -24.96 20.72 19.07
C GLY A 26 -24.15 19.68 19.84
N PHE A 27 -24.76 18.62 20.37
CA PHE A 27 -24.07 17.57 21.11
C PHE A 27 -24.29 16.17 20.53
N VAL A 28 -23.30 15.31 20.72
CA VAL A 28 -23.40 13.84 20.59
C VAL A 28 -23.61 13.30 21.98
N ARG A 29 -24.73 12.61 22.23
CA ARG A 29 -25.07 12.04 23.54
C ARG A 29 -24.85 10.54 23.52
N VAL A 30 -23.96 10.05 24.38
CA VAL A 30 -23.69 8.62 24.57
C VAL A 30 -24.34 8.20 25.87
N ARG A 31 -25.05 7.07 25.88
CA ARG A 31 -25.70 6.50 27.06
C ARG A 31 -25.34 5.02 27.17
N GLY A 32 -24.81 4.64 28.32
CA GLY A 32 -24.58 3.25 28.67
C GLY A 32 -23.56 2.52 27.78
N ALA A 33 -22.45 3.12 27.44
CA ALA A 33 -21.40 2.45 26.65
C ALA A 33 -20.64 1.40 27.48
N ARG A 34 -20.60 0.15 26.98
CA ARG A 34 -20.00 -1.01 27.65
C ARG A 34 -19.03 -1.78 26.75
N GLU A 35 -18.64 -1.18 25.62
CA GLU A 35 -17.75 -1.83 24.65
C GLU A 35 -16.37 -2.11 25.26
N HIS A 36 -15.87 -3.33 25.13
CA HIS A 36 -14.61 -3.84 25.69
C HIS A 36 -14.49 -3.61 27.22
N ASN A 37 -13.68 -2.63 27.63
CA ASN A 37 -13.38 -2.32 29.03
C ASN A 37 -14.18 -1.14 29.61
N LEU A 38 -15.12 -0.57 28.84
CA LEU A 38 -15.99 0.49 29.33
C LEU A 38 -17.01 -0.06 30.32
N ARG A 39 -17.31 0.71 31.38
CA ARG A 39 -18.20 0.33 32.46
C ARG A 39 -19.43 1.24 32.51
N ASN A 40 -20.35 1.06 31.55
CA ASN A 40 -21.60 1.79 31.49
C ASN A 40 -21.44 3.34 31.45
N VAL A 41 -20.53 3.78 30.53
CA VAL A 41 -20.17 5.19 30.43
C VAL A 41 -21.26 5.98 29.70
N SER A 42 -21.68 7.12 30.31
CA SER A 42 -22.61 8.07 29.69
C SER A 42 -22.01 9.47 29.71
N LEU A 43 -22.03 10.16 28.55
CA LEU A 43 -21.48 11.52 28.44
C LEU A 43 -22.11 12.26 27.25
N ASP A 44 -21.97 13.59 27.28
CA ASP A 44 -22.34 14.49 26.19
C ASP A 44 -21.09 15.13 25.62
N ILE A 45 -20.93 15.09 24.29
CA ILE A 45 -19.74 15.50 23.57
C ILE A 45 -20.15 16.61 22.59
N PRO A 46 -19.54 17.81 22.64
CA PRO A 46 -19.88 18.90 21.72
C PRO A 46 -19.51 18.55 20.27
N ARG A 47 -20.31 19.05 19.34
CA ARG A 47 -20.06 18.97 17.90
C ARG A 47 -19.32 20.19 17.40
N ASN A 48 -18.66 20.04 16.25
CA ASN A 48 -17.89 21.11 15.57
C ASN A 48 -16.70 21.62 16.39
N GLU A 49 -16.23 20.82 17.33
CA GLU A 49 -15.13 21.14 18.23
C GLU A 49 -14.02 20.11 18.11
N LEU A 50 -12.82 20.48 18.59
CA LEU A 50 -11.71 19.55 18.81
C LEU A 50 -11.87 18.90 20.19
N VAL A 51 -12.35 17.66 20.21
CA VAL A 51 -12.53 16.86 21.40
C VAL A 51 -11.38 15.87 21.54
N VAL A 52 -10.64 15.97 22.65
CA VAL A 52 -9.53 15.05 22.93
C VAL A 52 -9.94 14.03 23.98
N PHE A 53 -9.83 12.75 23.62
CA PHE A 53 -9.99 11.62 24.54
C PHE A 53 -8.62 11.28 25.12
N THR A 54 -8.43 11.55 26.41
CA THR A 54 -7.17 11.31 27.12
C THR A 54 -7.35 10.31 28.26
N GLY A 55 -6.29 10.00 29.00
CA GLY A 55 -6.27 9.07 30.13
C GLY A 55 -5.19 8.01 30.03
N VAL A 56 -5.05 7.16 31.06
CA VAL A 56 -4.02 6.12 31.13
C VAL A 56 -4.16 5.07 30.04
N SER A 57 -3.05 4.38 29.70
CA SER A 57 -3.09 3.30 28.71
C SER A 57 -4.04 2.19 29.18
N GLY A 58 -4.87 1.69 28.24
CA GLY A 58 -5.87 0.65 28.56
C GLY A 58 -7.13 1.15 29.28
N SER A 59 -7.32 2.46 29.48
CA SER A 59 -8.50 3.00 30.18
C SER A 59 -9.82 2.90 29.41
N GLY A 60 -9.77 2.72 28.06
CA GLY A 60 -10.97 2.65 27.22
C GLY A 60 -11.15 3.77 26.22
N LYS A 61 -10.17 4.67 26.06
CA LYS A 61 -10.21 5.78 25.07
C LYS A 61 -10.60 5.30 23.68
N SER A 62 -9.83 4.34 23.15
CA SER A 62 -10.09 3.78 21.81
C SER A 62 -11.39 2.96 21.78
N SER A 63 -11.79 2.32 22.89
CA SER A 63 -13.08 1.63 22.99
C SER A 63 -14.25 2.61 22.87
N LEU A 64 -14.14 3.81 23.45
CA LEU A 64 -15.15 4.84 23.34
C LEU A 64 -15.15 5.51 21.95
N ALA A 65 -13.98 5.99 21.49
CA ALA A 65 -13.89 6.74 20.23
C ALA A 65 -14.12 5.85 18.99
N PHE A 66 -13.46 4.69 18.92
CA PHE A 66 -13.53 3.79 17.77
C PHE A 66 -14.53 2.66 17.96
N GLY A 67 -14.48 1.96 19.10
CA GLY A 67 -15.35 0.81 19.38
C GLY A 67 -16.83 1.19 19.52
N THR A 68 -17.11 2.38 20.05
CA THR A 68 -18.49 2.84 20.26
C THR A 68 -18.91 3.89 19.22
N LEU A 69 -18.30 5.09 19.23
CA LEU A 69 -18.77 6.20 18.39
C LEU A 69 -18.58 5.94 16.90
N TYR A 70 -17.36 5.61 16.48
CA TYR A 70 -17.11 5.33 15.06
C TYR A 70 -17.87 4.10 14.57
N ALA A 71 -17.90 3.01 15.35
CA ALA A 71 -18.61 1.79 14.98
C ALA A 71 -20.11 2.05 14.80
N GLU A 72 -20.74 2.84 15.70
CA GLU A 72 -22.14 3.20 15.60
C GLU A 72 -22.44 4.11 14.40
N ALA A 73 -21.57 5.09 14.11
CA ALA A 73 -21.70 5.92 12.92
C ALA A 73 -21.61 5.09 11.62
N GLN A 74 -20.68 4.12 11.55
CA GLN A 74 -20.55 3.20 10.42
C GLN A 74 -21.78 2.29 10.30
N ARG A 75 -22.29 1.75 11.40
CA ARG A 75 -23.49 0.93 11.42
C ARG A 75 -24.67 1.68 10.80
N ARG A 76 -24.93 2.92 11.24
CA ARG A 76 -26.01 3.77 10.72
C ARG A 76 -25.82 4.08 9.23
N TYR A 77 -24.60 4.39 8.83
CA TYR A 77 -24.30 4.61 7.41
C TYR A 77 -24.60 3.37 6.58
N LEU A 78 -24.17 2.19 7.02
CA LEU A 78 -24.41 0.92 6.30
C LEU A 78 -25.90 0.55 6.29
N GLU A 79 -26.68 0.89 7.30
CA GLU A 79 -28.12 0.69 7.31
C GLU A 79 -28.85 1.56 6.27
N SER A 80 -28.34 2.74 5.99
CA SER A 80 -28.88 3.65 4.96
C SER A 80 -28.57 3.20 3.53
N VAL A 81 -27.55 2.35 3.32
CA VAL A 81 -27.13 1.86 2.01
C VAL A 81 -27.98 0.65 1.59
N SER A 82 -28.12 0.43 0.26
CA SER A 82 -28.91 -0.67 -0.27
C SER A 82 -28.48 -2.05 0.27
N PRO A 83 -29.43 -3.03 0.38
CA PRO A 83 -29.13 -4.38 0.87
C PRO A 83 -28.02 -5.11 0.09
N TYR A 84 -27.84 -4.77 -1.18
CA TYR A 84 -26.76 -5.33 -2.01
C TYR A 84 -25.37 -4.80 -1.58
N ALA A 85 -25.24 -3.49 -1.37
CA ALA A 85 -24.01 -2.88 -0.92
C ALA A 85 -23.61 -3.35 0.49
N ARG A 86 -24.57 -3.57 1.39
CA ARG A 86 -24.32 -4.11 2.74
C ARG A 86 -23.61 -5.46 2.75
N ARG A 87 -23.84 -6.32 1.74
CA ARG A 87 -23.17 -7.63 1.63
C ARG A 87 -21.70 -7.53 1.22
N LEU A 88 -21.29 -6.41 0.62
CA LEU A 88 -19.92 -6.17 0.16
C LEU A 88 -19.01 -5.62 1.28
N PHE A 89 -19.59 -5.06 2.34
CA PHE A 89 -18.85 -4.53 3.48
C PHE A 89 -18.83 -5.56 4.62
N HIS A 90 -17.65 -5.79 5.19
CA HIS A 90 -17.54 -6.54 6.45
C HIS A 90 -18.36 -5.80 7.51
N GLN A 91 -19.39 -6.45 8.02
CA GLN A 91 -20.22 -5.87 9.08
C GLN A 91 -19.34 -5.66 10.32
N MET A 92 -19.19 -4.41 10.74
CA MET A 92 -18.65 -4.13 12.07
C MET A 92 -19.62 -4.69 13.12
N GLN A 93 -19.08 -5.17 14.23
CA GLN A 93 -19.90 -5.63 15.34
C GLN A 93 -20.76 -4.46 15.83
N VAL A 94 -21.98 -4.76 16.23
CA VAL A 94 -22.87 -3.77 16.87
C VAL A 94 -22.24 -3.39 18.23
N PRO A 95 -21.91 -2.12 18.47
CA PRO A 95 -21.29 -1.73 19.73
C PRO A 95 -22.26 -1.94 20.89
N ASP A 96 -21.72 -2.35 22.04
CA ASP A 96 -22.50 -2.48 23.28
C ASP A 96 -22.72 -1.10 23.92
N VAL A 97 -23.83 -0.47 23.54
CA VAL A 97 -24.24 0.87 23.99
C VAL A 97 -25.76 0.95 23.98
N ASP A 98 -26.34 1.59 25.00
CA ASP A 98 -27.80 1.73 25.09
C ASP A 98 -28.34 2.70 24.03
N ALA A 99 -27.73 3.87 23.90
CA ALA A 99 -28.11 4.86 22.89
C ALA A 99 -26.93 5.79 22.53
N VAL A 100 -26.88 6.22 21.27
CA VAL A 100 -26.03 7.32 20.81
C VAL A 100 -26.89 8.27 19.98
N GLU A 101 -27.07 9.51 20.42
CA GLU A 101 -27.90 10.51 19.75
C GLU A 101 -27.04 11.63 19.15
N GLY A 102 -27.53 12.31 18.12
CA GLY A 102 -26.86 13.47 17.51
C GLY A 102 -25.54 13.16 16.77
N LEU A 103 -25.20 11.89 16.55
CA LEU A 103 -23.95 11.45 15.94
C LEU A 103 -24.00 11.62 14.40
N PRO A 104 -23.14 12.48 13.80
CA PRO A 104 -23.00 12.60 12.35
C PRO A 104 -22.29 11.39 11.73
N PRO A 105 -22.28 11.27 10.37
CA PRO A 105 -21.39 10.33 9.69
C PRO A 105 -19.94 10.51 10.12
N ALA A 106 -19.20 9.41 10.27
CA ALA A 106 -17.84 9.46 10.76
C ALA A 106 -16.80 8.91 9.76
N VAL A 107 -15.61 9.51 9.77
CA VAL A 107 -14.43 9.08 9.02
C VAL A 107 -13.33 8.76 10.02
N ALA A 108 -12.79 7.53 10.00
CA ALA A 108 -11.70 7.15 10.89
C ALA A 108 -10.33 7.24 10.20
N LEU A 109 -9.37 7.79 10.92
CA LEU A 109 -7.97 7.84 10.54
C LEU A 109 -7.15 7.04 11.57
N GLN A 110 -7.20 5.70 11.44
CA GLN A 110 -6.49 4.77 12.33
C GLN A 110 -5.06 4.53 11.85
N GLN A 111 -4.17 4.22 12.79
CA GLN A 111 -2.80 3.77 12.50
C GLN A 111 -2.76 2.37 11.87
N GLN A 112 -3.84 1.60 11.91
CA GLN A 112 -3.86 0.26 11.34
C GLN A 112 -3.54 0.28 9.85
N ARG A 113 -2.56 -0.52 9.49
CA ARG A 113 -2.21 -0.81 8.11
C ARG A 113 -3.34 -1.64 7.49
N GLY A 114 -4.14 -1.03 6.60
CA GLY A 114 -4.84 -1.85 5.61
C GLY A 114 -3.78 -2.69 4.88
N SER A 115 -4.16 -3.85 4.33
CA SER A 115 -3.19 -4.72 3.63
C SER A 115 -2.44 -3.91 2.57
N PRO A 116 -1.17 -3.51 2.84
CA PRO A 116 -0.46 -2.63 1.94
C PRO A 116 -0.09 -3.42 0.69
N THR A 117 -0.53 -2.95 -0.46
CA THR A 117 -0.10 -3.52 -1.74
C THR A 117 1.14 -2.80 -2.24
N THR A 118 2.06 -3.53 -2.87
CA THR A 118 3.26 -2.94 -3.49
C THR A 118 2.93 -1.97 -4.63
N ARG A 119 1.69 -1.92 -5.09
CA ARG A 119 1.18 -1.00 -6.12
C ARG A 119 0.63 0.30 -5.57
N SER A 120 0.37 0.37 -4.25
CA SER A 120 -0.06 1.60 -3.59
C SER A 120 1.14 2.48 -3.28
N SER A 121 1.08 3.76 -3.65
CA SER A 121 2.15 4.73 -3.46
C SER A 121 1.61 6.04 -2.85
N VAL A 122 2.52 6.90 -2.37
CA VAL A 122 2.19 8.26 -1.91
C VAL A 122 1.31 8.98 -2.93
N GLY A 123 1.72 9.00 -4.20
CA GLY A 123 0.96 9.67 -5.25
C GLY A 123 -0.42 9.08 -5.53
N SER A 124 -0.64 7.77 -5.28
CA SER A 124 -1.97 7.15 -5.43
C SER A 124 -2.88 7.46 -4.25
N VAL A 125 -2.35 7.45 -3.03
CA VAL A 125 -3.11 7.76 -1.81
C VAL A 125 -3.54 9.23 -1.78
N THR A 126 -2.64 10.14 -2.19
CA THR A 126 -2.92 11.58 -2.24
C THR A 126 -3.65 12.04 -3.50
N THR A 127 -3.90 11.13 -4.44
CA THR A 127 -4.43 11.44 -5.79
C THR A 127 -3.55 12.35 -6.66
N LEU A 128 -2.37 12.77 -6.18
CA LEU A 128 -1.42 13.60 -6.92
C LEU A 128 -0.95 12.96 -8.23
N SER A 129 -0.72 11.62 -8.20
CA SER A 129 -0.35 10.89 -9.43
C SER A 129 -1.43 10.98 -10.51
N ASN A 130 -2.71 11.08 -10.14
CA ASN A 130 -3.79 11.24 -11.11
C ASN A 130 -3.74 12.60 -11.80
N LEU A 131 -3.58 13.67 -11.00
CA LEU A 131 -3.42 15.03 -11.53
C LEU A 131 -2.17 15.16 -12.42
N LEU A 132 -1.06 14.53 -12.00
CA LEU A 132 0.17 14.52 -12.78
C LEU A 132 -0.03 13.79 -14.13
N ARG A 133 -0.74 12.66 -14.17
CA ARG A 133 -1.10 11.96 -15.42
C ARG A 133 -1.94 12.84 -16.34
N ILE A 134 -2.92 13.54 -15.79
CA ILE A 134 -3.75 14.49 -16.57
C ILE A 134 -2.88 15.61 -17.12
N LEU A 135 -1.95 16.15 -16.33
CA LEU A 135 -1.01 17.19 -16.76
C LEU A 135 -0.18 16.72 -17.96
N TYR A 136 0.44 15.53 -17.88
CA TYR A 136 1.21 14.97 -18.98
C TYR A 136 0.37 14.67 -20.22
N SER A 137 -0.83 14.14 -20.03
CA SER A 137 -1.78 13.86 -21.13
C SER A 137 -2.20 15.13 -21.87
N ARG A 138 -2.50 16.21 -21.13
CA ARG A 138 -3.09 17.44 -21.71
C ARG A 138 -2.06 18.50 -22.07
N ALA A 139 -0.95 18.55 -21.36
CA ALA A 139 0.03 19.62 -21.45
C ALA A 139 1.45 19.16 -21.78
N GLY A 140 1.73 17.86 -21.76
CA GLY A 140 3.05 17.33 -22.10
C GLY A 140 3.49 17.70 -23.52
N THR A 141 4.80 17.77 -23.72
CA THR A 141 5.43 17.94 -25.03
C THR A 141 5.64 16.57 -25.65
N TYR A 142 4.95 16.32 -26.75
CA TYR A 142 4.99 15.08 -27.51
C TYR A 142 6.04 15.11 -28.64
N LEU A 143 6.58 13.97 -29.01
CA LEU A 143 7.42 13.86 -30.19
C LEU A 143 6.61 14.15 -31.45
N ARG A 144 7.28 14.68 -32.49
CA ARG A 144 6.62 15.00 -33.75
C ARG A 144 6.01 13.73 -34.37
N GLY A 145 4.70 13.76 -34.63
CA GLY A 145 3.94 12.62 -35.16
C GLY A 145 3.50 11.57 -34.15
N GLN A 146 3.81 11.75 -32.87
CA GLN A 146 3.30 10.88 -31.82
C GLN A 146 1.82 11.18 -31.56
N ALA A 147 1.00 10.11 -31.43
CA ALA A 147 -0.40 10.25 -31.05
C ALA A 147 -0.55 10.73 -29.60
N LEU A 148 -1.58 11.51 -29.33
CA LEU A 148 -1.91 11.94 -27.97
C LEU A 148 -2.26 10.75 -27.10
N LEU A 149 -1.71 10.71 -25.90
CA LEU A 149 -1.92 9.65 -24.92
C LEU A 149 -2.94 10.11 -23.87
N TYR A 150 -3.83 9.20 -23.48
CA TYR A 150 -4.74 9.43 -22.36
C TYR A 150 -4.02 9.28 -21.01
N ALA A 151 -4.62 9.78 -19.94
CA ALA A 151 -4.04 9.74 -18.60
C ALA A 151 -3.69 8.31 -18.12
N GLU A 152 -4.45 7.32 -18.55
CA GLU A 152 -4.24 5.89 -18.27
C GLU A 152 -2.91 5.38 -18.82
N SER A 153 -2.46 5.91 -19.95
CA SER A 153 -1.17 5.55 -20.58
C SER A 153 0.04 5.98 -19.74
N PHE A 154 -0.14 6.88 -18.79
CA PHE A 154 0.87 7.32 -17.83
C PHE A 154 0.78 6.59 -16.49
N SER A 155 -0.01 5.52 -16.39
CA SER A 155 -0.17 4.72 -15.19
C SER A 155 0.60 3.39 -15.29
N PRO A 156 1.48 3.08 -14.32
CA PRO A 156 2.12 1.76 -14.29
C PRO A 156 1.16 0.63 -13.85
N ASN A 157 -0.06 0.98 -13.43
CA ASN A 157 -1.07 0.04 -12.93
C ASN A 157 -2.16 -0.30 -13.96
N THR A 158 -2.07 0.25 -15.16
CA THR A 158 -3.00 0.00 -16.27
C THR A 158 -2.29 -0.74 -17.41
N PRO A 159 -2.97 -1.56 -18.20
CA PRO A 159 -2.38 -2.24 -19.36
C PRO A 159 -1.86 -1.27 -20.44
N GLU A 160 -2.49 -0.09 -20.54
CA GLU A 160 -2.13 0.95 -21.51
C GLU A 160 -0.78 1.57 -21.21
N GLY A 161 -0.45 1.77 -19.92
CA GLY A 161 0.75 2.45 -19.49
C GLY A 161 1.88 1.54 -19.00
N ALA A 162 1.56 0.36 -18.46
CA ALA A 162 2.54 -0.54 -17.87
C ALA A 162 3.60 -1.03 -18.88
N CYS A 163 4.86 -1.00 -18.48
CA CYS A 163 5.94 -1.63 -19.25
C CYS A 163 5.61 -3.12 -19.53
N PRO A 164 5.68 -3.59 -20.78
CA PRO A 164 5.28 -4.96 -21.14
C PRO A 164 6.17 -6.03 -20.52
N ASN A 165 7.42 -5.70 -20.19
CA ASN A 165 8.38 -6.66 -19.63
C ASN A 165 8.21 -6.86 -18.12
N CYS A 166 8.05 -5.78 -17.36
CA CYS A 166 7.91 -5.84 -15.88
C CYS A 166 6.47 -5.64 -15.39
N HIS A 167 5.51 -5.49 -16.30
CA HIS A 167 4.09 -5.28 -15.97
C HIS A 167 3.85 -4.17 -14.93
N GLY A 168 4.60 -3.08 -15.05
CA GLY A 168 4.50 -1.90 -14.18
C GLY A 168 5.18 -2.05 -12.82
N ILE A 169 5.93 -3.12 -12.55
CA ILE A 169 6.65 -3.31 -11.30
C ILE A 169 7.95 -2.49 -11.28
N GLY A 170 8.58 -2.28 -12.42
CA GLY A 170 9.88 -1.58 -12.57
C GLY A 170 11.08 -2.49 -12.34
N ARG A 171 10.86 -3.69 -11.78
CA ARG A 171 11.89 -4.67 -11.50
C ARG A 171 11.55 -6.02 -12.09
N ILE A 172 12.58 -6.79 -12.37
CA ILE A 172 12.47 -8.18 -12.78
C ILE A 172 13.24 -9.05 -11.80
N HIS A 173 12.68 -10.22 -11.53
CA HIS A 173 13.38 -11.22 -10.73
C HIS A 173 14.18 -12.11 -11.69
N GLN A 174 15.48 -12.08 -11.56
CA GLN A 174 16.40 -12.91 -12.33
C GLN A 174 17.10 -13.90 -11.40
N VAL A 175 17.47 -15.04 -11.96
CA VAL A 175 18.32 -16.02 -11.32
C VAL A 175 19.65 -16.00 -12.06
N VAL A 176 20.72 -15.59 -11.40
CA VAL A 176 22.05 -15.49 -11.98
C VAL A 176 22.97 -16.56 -11.41
N GLU A 177 24.03 -16.94 -12.15
CA GLU A 177 24.99 -17.97 -11.73
C GLU A 177 25.51 -17.71 -10.32
N ARG A 178 25.94 -16.47 -10.02
CA ARG A 178 26.49 -16.08 -8.72
C ARG A 178 25.52 -16.29 -7.56
N SER A 179 24.21 -16.17 -7.76
CA SER A 179 23.23 -16.44 -6.72
C SER A 179 23.02 -17.94 -6.51
N LEU A 180 23.09 -18.73 -7.58
CA LEU A 180 22.91 -20.18 -7.52
C LEU A 180 24.14 -20.92 -6.98
N VAL A 181 25.34 -20.40 -7.31
CA VAL A 181 26.64 -20.94 -6.95
C VAL A 181 27.45 -19.87 -6.23
N PRO A 182 27.23 -19.68 -4.93
CA PRO A 182 27.94 -18.67 -4.13
C PRO A 182 29.43 -19.00 -3.91
N ASP A 183 29.80 -20.29 -3.95
CA ASP A 183 31.17 -20.78 -3.83
C ASP A 183 31.49 -21.69 -5.03
N ASP A 184 32.26 -21.20 -5.97
CA ASP A 184 32.67 -21.89 -7.19
C ASP A 184 33.87 -22.83 -7.02
N THR A 185 34.47 -22.86 -5.82
CA THR A 185 35.53 -23.81 -5.49
C THR A 185 34.99 -25.20 -5.14
N LEU A 186 33.72 -25.29 -4.77
CA LEU A 186 33.04 -26.53 -4.48
C LEU A 186 32.70 -27.32 -5.75
N THR A 187 32.64 -28.64 -5.61
CA THR A 187 32.09 -29.53 -6.63
C THR A 187 30.55 -29.61 -6.56
N ILE A 188 29.91 -30.07 -7.62
CA ILE A 188 28.46 -30.31 -7.60
C ILE A 188 28.08 -31.30 -6.49
N ARG A 189 28.93 -32.30 -6.24
CA ARG A 189 28.75 -33.27 -5.15
C ARG A 189 28.83 -32.59 -3.76
N GLU A 190 29.73 -31.64 -3.59
CA GLU A 190 29.87 -30.83 -2.39
C GLU A 190 28.84 -29.71 -2.27
N ARG A 191 27.87 -29.68 -3.15
CA ARG A 191 26.75 -28.72 -3.18
C ARG A 191 27.13 -27.32 -3.67
N ALA A 192 27.98 -27.21 -4.66
CA ALA A 192 28.26 -25.92 -5.33
C ALA A 192 26.94 -25.21 -5.72
N ILE A 193 25.92 -25.96 -6.18
CA ILE A 193 24.59 -25.40 -6.51
C ILE A 193 23.76 -25.33 -5.23
N ALA A 194 23.83 -24.20 -4.52
CA ALA A 194 23.19 -23.99 -3.24
C ALA A 194 21.63 -23.96 -3.32
N ALA A 195 21.10 -23.66 -4.50
CA ALA A 195 19.64 -23.62 -4.72
C ALA A 195 18.97 -24.98 -4.61
N TRP A 196 19.66 -26.06 -4.92
CA TRP A 196 19.11 -27.39 -4.83
C TRP A 196 18.92 -27.85 -3.37
N PRO A 197 17.90 -28.66 -3.07
CA PRO A 197 17.68 -29.17 -1.72
C PRO A 197 18.88 -29.97 -1.20
N SER A 198 19.09 -29.90 0.11
CA SER A 198 20.15 -30.69 0.75
C SER A 198 19.79 -32.17 0.95
N ALA A 199 18.48 -32.50 0.90
CA ALA A 199 17.95 -33.83 1.08
C ALA A 199 17.96 -34.67 -0.23
N TRP A 200 17.31 -35.81 -0.22
CA TRP A 200 17.22 -36.80 -1.32
C TRP A 200 16.99 -36.16 -2.70
N GLN A 201 16.13 -35.16 -2.80
CA GLN A 201 15.78 -34.52 -4.07
C GLN A 201 17.01 -33.84 -4.75
N GLY A 202 17.89 -33.20 -3.97
CA GLY A 202 19.12 -32.61 -4.49
C GLY A 202 20.18 -33.67 -4.82
N GLN A 203 20.22 -34.78 -4.09
CA GLN A 203 21.07 -35.91 -4.42
C GLN A 203 20.64 -36.54 -5.75
N ASN A 204 19.34 -36.74 -5.95
CA ASN A 204 18.78 -37.21 -7.22
C ASN A 204 19.24 -36.39 -8.42
N LEU A 205 19.17 -35.03 -8.32
CA LEU A 205 19.64 -34.15 -9.40
C LEU A 205 21.12 -34.32 -9.72
N ARG A 206 21.97 -34.56 -8.73
CA ARG A 206 23.40 -34.86 -8.93
C ARG A 206 23.62 -36.21 -9.61
N ASP A 207 22.90 -37.23 -9.20
CA ASP A 207 23.01 -38.58 -9.77
C ASP A 207 22.51 -38.61 -11.23
N ILE A 208 21.48 -37.83 -11.54
CA ILE A 208 21.02 -37.59 -12.92
C ILE A 208 22.13 -36.98 -13.79
N LEU A 209 22.88 -35.96 -13.26
CA LEU A 209 23.98 -35.34 -13.98
C LEU A 209 25.11 -36.33 -14.28
N VAL A 210 25.40 -37.27 -13.36
CA VAL A 210 26.35 -38.35 -13.59
C VAL A 210 25.90 -39.21 -14.79
N THR A 211 24.63 -39.57 -14.85
CA THR A 211 24.07 -40.36 -15.95
C THR A 211 24.12 -39.59 -17.27
N LEU A 212 23.90 -38.29 -17.25
CA LEU A 212 24.01 -37.41 -18.43
C LEU A 212 25.46 -37.18 -18.86
N GLY A 213 26.45 -37.66 -18.07
CA GLY A 213 27.87 -37.59 -18.44
C GLY A 213 28.63 -36.35 -17.91
N TYR A 214 27.99 -35.55 -17.07
CA TYR A 214 28.65 -34.42 -16.41
C TYR A 214 29.58 -34.88 -15.29
N ASP A 215 30.70 -34.15 -15.13
CA ASP A 215 31.66 -34.40 -14.04
C ASP A 215 31.21 -33.65 -12.77
N VAL A 216 30.61 -34.38 -11.84
CA VAL A 216 30.09 -33.82 -10.58
C VAL A 216 31.16 -33.70 -9.49
N ASP A 217 32.34 -34.23 -9.70
CA ASP A 217 33.45 -34.27 -8.76
C ASP A 217 34.53 -33.22 -9.06
N ARG A 218 34.34 -32.45 -10.13
CA ARG A 218 35.22 -31.34 -10.55
C ARG A 218 34.73 -30.04 -9.90
N PRO A 219 35.65 -29.14 -9.42
CA PRO A 219 35.27 -27.80 -8.94
C PRO A 219 34.46 -27.04 -9.98
N TRP A 220 33.40 -26.34 -9.52
CA TRP A 220 32.46 -25.64 -10.42
C TRP A 220 33.17 -24.69 -11.43
N ARG A 221 34.16 -23.91 -10.94
CA ARG A 221 34.92 -22.96 -11.78
C ARG A 221 35.68 -23.63 -12.91
N GLU A 222 36.01 -24.92 -12.79
CA GLU A 222 36.76 -25.69 -13.78
C GLU A 222 35.89 -26.36 -14.82
N LEU A 223 34.55 -26.38 -14.62
CA LEU A 223 33.63 -26.87 -15.62
C LEU A 223 33.56 -25.89 -16.81
N SER A 224 33.30 -26.42 -18.01
CA SER A 224 33.14 -25.58 -19.17
C SER A 224 31.96 -24.63 -19.00
N LYS A 225 32.04 -23.41 -19.55
CA LYS A 225 30.92 -22.47 -19.53
C LYS A 225 29.65 -23.07 -20.11
N LYS A 226 29.75 -23.86 -21.15
CA LYS A 226 28.65 -24.55 -21.79
C LYS A 226 27.95 -25.50 -20.82
N ASP A 227 28.72 -26.29 -20.07
CA ASP A 227 28.16 -27.22 -19.08
C ASP A 227 27.51 -26.49 -17.92
N ARG A 228 28.16 -25.45 -17.39
CA ARG A 228 27.61 -24.59 -16.32
C ARG A 228 26.29 -23.93 -16.74
N ASP A 229 26.27 -23.34 -17.95
CA ASP A 229 25.07 -22.68 -18.47
C ASP A 229 23.94 -23.69 -18.66
N TRP A 230 24.22 -24.89 -19.16
CA TRP A 230 23.20 -25.93 -19.34
C TRP A 230 22.66 -26.41 -17.99
N ILE A 231 23.52 -26.75 -17.04
CA ILE A 231 23.11 -27.23 -15.71
C ILE A 231 22.25 -26.21 -14.98
N LEU A 232 22.58 -24.92 -15.06
CA LEU A 232 21.86 -23.87 -14.35
C LEU A 232 20.60 -23.41 -15.08
N PHE A 233 20.66 -23.23 -16.40
CA PHE A 233 19.68 -22.42 -17.13
C PHE A 233 18.89 -23.18 -18.20
N THR A 234 19.16 -24.48 -18.42
CA THR A 234 18.39 -25.26 -19.38
C THR A 234 16.91 -25.31 -19.05
N ASP A 235 16.08 -25.25 -20.07
CA ASP A 235 14.65 -25.54 -20.00
C ASP A 235 14.33 -27.00 -20.35
N GLU A 236 15.32 -27.77 -20.81
CA GLU A 236 15.18 -29.19 -21.08
C GLU A 236 14.98 -29.98 -19.77
N GLN A 237 14.17 -31.03 -19.85
CA GLN A 237 13.88 -31.92 -18.72
C GLN A 237 14.11 -33.38 -19.13
N PRO A 238 15.35 -33.79 -19.43
CA PRO A 238 15.61 -35.17 -19.80
C PRO A 238 15.29 -36.11 -18.65
N THR A 239 14.62 -37.22 -18.99
CA THR A 239 14.37 -38.33 -18.05
C THR A 239 15.36 -39.42 -18.36
N VAL A 240 16.15 -39.79 -17.35
CA VAL A 240 17.27 -40.72 -17.50
C VAL A 240 17.24 -41.77 -16.38
N PRO A 241 17.85 -42.95 -16.63
CA PRO A 241 18.00 -43.98 -15.58
C PRO A 241 18.96 -43.50 -14.49
N VAL A 242 18.61 -43.68 -13.23
CA VAL A 242 19.41 -43.32 -12.05
C VAL A 242 19.82 -44.59 -11.30
N TYR A 243 21.10 -44.67 -10.98
CA TYR A 243 21.69 -45.74 -10.19
C TYR A 243 22.13 -45.20 -8.83
N ALA A 244 21.24 -45.22 -7.86
CA ALA A 244 21.45 -44.63 -6.56
C ALA A 244 22.64 -45.27 -5.81
N GLY A 245 23.55 -44.42 -5.33
CA GLY A 245 24.72 -44.87 -4.59
C GLY A 245 25.93 -45.34 -5.45
N TYR A 246 25.78 -45.37 -6.79
CA TYR A 246 26.90 -45.71 -7.68
C TYR A 246 27.83 -44.51 -7.86
N THR A 247 29.12 -44.78 -7.96
CA THR A 247 30.10 -43.81 -8.41
C THR A 247 29.93 -43.50 -9.91
N PRO A 248 30.46 -42.39 -10.45
CA PRO A 248 30.41 -42.09 -11.87
C PRO A 248 30.97 -43.19 -12.76
N ALA A 249 32.00 -43.90 -12.28
CA ALA A 249 32.60 -45.05 -13.02
C ALA A 249 31.68 -46.29 -13.06
N GLU A 250 31.01 -46.55 -11.94
CA GLU A 250 30.03 -47.66 -11.82
C GLU A 250 28.77 -47.35 -12.64
N THR A 251 28.25 -46.12 -12.58
CA THR A 251 27.11 -45.67 -13.39
C THR A 251 27.39 -45.87 -14.88
N ARG A 252 28.61 -45.46 -15.37
CA ARG A 252 29.00 -45.67 -16.77
C ARG A 252 29.07 -47.18 -17.15
N LYS A 253 29.51 -48.04 -16.21
CA LYS A 253 29.52 -49.49 -16.43
C LYS A 253 28.10 -50.08 -16.47
N ALA A 254 27.25 -49.67 -15.52
CA ALA A 254 25.85 -50.11 -15.47
C ALA A 254 25.08 -49.72 -16.74
N LEU A 255 25.24 -48.47 -17.20
CA LEU A 255 24.67 -48.01 -18.49
C LEU A 255 25.11 -48.88 -19.67
N LYS A 256 26.43 -49.21 -19.77
CA LYS A 256 26.94 -50.06 -20.82
C LYS A 256 26.39 -51.49 -20.77
N ARG A 257 26.19 -51.98 -19.57
CA ARG A 257 25.65 -53.34 -19.32
C ARG A 257 24.13 -53.40 -19.37
N LYS A 258 23.44 -52.25 -19.51
CA LYS A 258 21.97 -52.12 -19.46
C LYS A 258 21.38 -52.75 -18.16
N GLU A 259 22.09 -52.50 -17.04
CA GLU A 259 21.61 -52.91 -15.72
C GLU A 259 20.28 -52.21 -15.41
N GLU A 260 19.43 -52.86 -14.60
CA GLU A 260 18.15 -52.25 -14.19
C GLU A 260 18.41 -51.04 -13.30
N PRO A 261 17.86 -49.85 -13.64
CA PRO A 261 18.08 -48.66 -12.84
C PRO A 261 17.30 -48.69 -11.54
N SER A 262 17.76 -47.96 -10.49
CA SER A 262 17.05 -47.82 -9.25
C SER A 262 15.70 -47.11 -9.45
N TYR A 263 15.68 -46.13 -10.38
CA TYR A 263 14.47 -45.41 -10.82
C TYR A 263 14.78 -44.55 -12.05
N MET A 264 13.72 -44.01 -12.68
CA MET A 264 13.85 -43.01 -13.73
C MET A 264 13.76 -41.60 -13.12
N GLY A 265 14.79 -40.78 -13.30
CA GLY A 265 14.86 -39.41 -12.76
C GLY A 265 14.75 -38.35 -13.86
N THR A 266 13.97 -37.31 -13.63
CA THR A 266 13.84 -36.16 -14.54
C THR A 266 14.70 -35.02 -14.05
N PHE A 267 15.57 -34.49 -14.91
CA PHE A 267 16.42 -33.36 -14.59
C PHE A 267 15.62 -32.05 -14.56
N THR A 268 15.99 -31.18 -13.64
CA THR A 268 15.46 -29.82 -13.58
C THR A 268 16.60 -28.84 -13.29
N GLY A 269 16.86 -27.95 -14.24
CA GLY A 269 17.88 -26.90 -14.11
C GLY A 269 17.66 -26.02 -12.89
N ALA A 270 18.74 -25.49 -12.31
CA ALA A 270 18.67 -24.77 -11.04
C ALA A 270 17.76 -23.52 -11.10
N ARG A 271 17.83 -22.74 -12.20
CA ARG A 271 16.92 -21.60 -12.44
C ARG A 271 15.46 -22.03 -12.40
N ARG A 272 15.13 -23.05 -13.17
CA ARG A 272 13.75 -23.57 -13.25
C ARG A 272 13.26 -24.07 -11.90
N TYR A 273 14.10 -24.77 -11.15
CA TYR A 273 13.78 -25.23 -9.79
C TYR A 273 13.42 -24.06 -8.87
N VAL A 274 14.24 -22.97 -8.87
CA VAL A 274 13.99 -21.79 -8.05
C VAL A 274 12.67 -21.10 -8.44
N LEU A 275 12.49 -20.80 -9.75
CA LEU A 275 11.31 -20.08 -10.23
C LEU A 275 10.01 -20.89 -10.01
N GLN A 276 10.03 -22.17 -10.33
CA GLN A 276 8.86 -23.04 -10.14
C GLN A 276 8.50 -23.19 -8.65
N THR A 277 9.50 -23.46 -7.80
CA THR A 277 9.26 -23.57 -6.36
C THR A 277 8.73 -22.25 -5.78
N TYR A 278 9.30 -21.11 -6.19
CA TYR A 278 8.82 -19.80 -5.72
C TYR A 278 7.37 -19.51 -6.12
N ALA A 279 6.98 -19.93 -7.33
CA ALA A 279 5.63 -19.72 -7.86
C ALA A 279 4.58 -20.65 -7.24
N THR A 280 4.94 -21.93 -6.97
CA THR A 280 3.95 -22.97 -6.63
C THR A 280 3.88 -23.33 -5.16
N THR A 281 4.96 -23.07 -4.37
CA THR A 281 4.99 -23.48 -2.97
C THR A 281 4.02 -22.71 -2.08
N GLN A 282 3.27 -23.40 -1.24
CA GLN A 282 2.44 -22.82 -0.19
C GLN A 282 3.24 -22.60 1.13
N SER A 283 4.43 -23.21 1.26
CA SER A 283 5.26 -23.09 2.44
C SER A 283 6.00 -21.76 2.48
N VAL A 284 5.73 -20.94 3.49
CA VAL A 284 6.41 -19.64 3.72
C VAL A 284 7.92 -19.85 3.89
N MET A 285 8.35 -20.91 4.57
CA MET A 285 9.77 -21.22 4.78
C MET A 285 10.45 -21.57 3.45
N MET A 286 9.83 -22.41 2.62
CA MET A 286 10.38 -22.79 1.32
C MET A 286 10.43 -21.59 0.38
N LYS A 287 9.40 -20.73 0.41
CA LYS A 287 9.37 -19.51 -0.39
C LYS A 287 10.51 -18.55 -0.01
N ARG A 288 10.76 -18.37 1.28
CA ARG A 288 11.92 -17.58 1.77
C ARG A 288 13.24 -18.18 1.35
N ARG A 289 13.37 -19.52 1.42
CA ARG A 289 14.59 -20.21 1.01
C ARG A 289 14.93 -19.99 -0.45
N VAL A 290 13.97 -20.12 -1.36
CA VAL A 290 14.25 -19.94 -2.80
C VAL A 290 14.34 -18.47 -3.20
N ALA A 291 13.67 -17.56 -2.48
CA ALA A 291 13.72 -16.12 -2.72
C ALA A 291 15.13 -15.53 -2.59
N GLN A 292 16.01 -16.11 -1.76
CA GLN A 292 17.41 -15.66 -1.61
C GLN A 292 18.24 -15.84 -2.89
N PHE A 293 17.82 -16.70 -3.82
CA PHE A 293 18.49 -16.93 -5.10
C PHE A 293 17.95 -16.03 -6.22
N LEU A 294 16.90 -15.24 -5.93
CA LEU A 294 16.34 -14.28 -6.88
C LEU A 294 17.06 -12.94 -6.70
N SER A 295 17.77 -12.50 -7.71
CA SER A 295 18.23 -11.11 -7.82
C SER A 295 17.06 -10.25 -8.31
N SER A 296 16.87 -9.09 -7.68
CA SER A 296 15.87 -8.11 -8.08
C SER A 296 16.58 -6.92 -8.73
N ASP A 297 16.61 -6.93 -10.05
CA ASP A 297 17.27 -5.90 -10.85
C ASP A 297 16.23 -4.98 -11.50
N ASP A 298 16.65 -3.75 -11.83
CA ASP A 298 15.79 -2.85 -12.57
C ASP A 298 15.46 -3.44 -13.95
N CYS A 299 14.24 -3.23 -14.40
CA CYS A 299 13.79 -3.74 -15.68
C CYS A 299 14.60 -3.13 -16.83
N PRO A 300 15.30 -3.91 -17.66
CA PRO A 300 16.18 -3.39 -18.72
C PRO A 300 15.40 -2.69 -19.85
N VAL A 301 14.09 -2.89 -19.95
CA VAL A 301 13.25 -2.27 -20.98
C VAL A 301 12.81 -0.87 -20.59
N CYS A 302 12.49 -0.64 -19.32
CA CYS A 302 12.00 0.66 -18.85
C CYS A 302 12.96 1.34 -17.86
N ASP A 303 14.12 0.76 -17.61
CA ASP A 303 15.13 1.28 -16.66
C ASP A 303 14.52 1.64 -15.29
N GLY A 304 13.73 0.72 -14.77
CA GLY A 304 13.02 0.90 -13.50
C GLY A 304 11.84 1.90 -13.53
N LYS A 305 11.60 2.60 -14.67
CA LYS A 305 10.57 3.65 -14.79
C LYS A 305 9.13 3.13 -14.88
N ARG A 306 8.92 1.83 -15.00
CA ARG A 306 7.62 1.13 -14.89
C ARG A 306 6.66 1.32 -16.06
N LEU A 307 6.91 2.25 -16.97
CA LEU A 307 6.03 2.67 -18.07
C LEU A 307 6.55 2.24 -19.43
N LYS A 308 5.68 2.28 -20.43
CA LYS A 308 6.03 2.11 -21.84
C LYS A 308 6.86 3.28 -22.34
N ALA A 309 7.69 3.04 -23.37
CA ALA A 309 8.56 4.06 -23.97
C ALA A 309 7.80 5.26 -24.51
N GLU A 310 6.60 5.04 -25.07
CA GLU A 310 5.74 6.10 -25.62
C GLU A 310 5.28 7.09 -24.52
N ALA A 311 4.99 6.60 -23.32
CA ALA A 311 4.64 7.47 -22.19
C ALA A 311 5.89 8.20 -21.64
N LEU A 312 7.04 7.54 -21.61
CA LEU A 312 8.30 8.13 -21.14
C LEU A 312 8.89 9.16 -22.11
N SER A 313 8.50 9.11 -23.40
CA SER A 313 8.92 10.11 -24.39
C SER A 313 8.23 11.46 -24.22
N VAL A 314 7.07 11.50 -23.58
CA VAL A 314 6.34 12.74 -23.31
C VAL A 314 7.00 13.49 -22.15
N LYS A 315 7.30 14.77 -22.35
CA LYS A 315 8.00 15.60 -21.36
C LYS A 315 7.13 16.76 -20.89
N PHE A 316 7.26 17.11 -19.61
CA PHE A 316 6.76 18.34 -19.03
C PHE A 316 7.88 18.95 -18.18
N ALA A 317 8.17 20.24 -18.31
CA ALA A 317 9.33 20.86 -17.68
C ALA A 317 10.67 20.14 -18.01
N GLY A 318 10.78 19.53 -19.19
CA GLY A 318 11.97 18.78 -19.64
C GLY A 318 12.09 17.37 -19.07
N MET A 319 11.19 16.94 -18.18
CA MET A 319 11.23 15.64 -17.47
C MET A 319 10.12 14.70 -17.95
N ASP A 320 10.35 13.38 -17.92
CA ASP A 320 9.25 12.42 -18.04
C ASP A 320 8.53 12.24 -16.70
N ILE A 321 7.34 11.63 -16.75
CA ILE A 321 6.49 11.48 -15.58
C ILE A 321 7.13 10.63 -14.46
N ALA A 322 7.98 9.66 -14.80
CA ALA A 322 8.67 8.83 -13.81
C ALA A 322 9.77 9.64 -13.11
N GLU A 323 10.54 10.43 -13.86
CA GLU A 323 11.54 11.35 -13.30
C GLU A 323 10.88 12.35 -12.36
N MET A 324 9.78 12.96 -12.78
CA MET A 324 9.02 13.90 -11.94
C MET A 324 8.43 13.25 -10.69
N SER A 325 7.94 12.00 -10.80
CA SER A 325 7.40 11.25 -9.65
C SER A 325 8.47 10.83 -8.63
N ARG A 326 9.75 10.86 -9.00
CA ARG A 326 10.90 10.58 -8.13
C ARG A 326 11.42 11.82 -7.40
N LEU A 327 10.97 12.99 -7.76
CA LEU A 327 11.34 14.21 -7.03
C LEU A 327 10.75 14.16 -5.61
N PRO A 328 11.48 14.67 -4.60
CA PRO A 328 10.87 15.02 -3.33
C PRO A 328 9.70 15.99 -3.53
N LEU A 329 8.62 15.84 -2.75
CA LEU A 329 7.41 16.68 -2.90
C LEU A 329 7.72 18.18 -2.83
N ALA A 330 8.68 18.57 -1.97
CA ALA A 330 9.14 19.95 -1.89
C ALA A 330 9.76 20.45 -3.21
N LYS A 331 10.56 19.60 -3.89
CA LYS A 331 11.16 19.92 -5.18
C LYS A 331 10.15 19.91 -6.33
N LEU A 332 9.16 19.02 -6.25
CA LEU A 332 8.05 19.01 -7.19
C LEU A 332 7.25 20.31 -7.11
N ASP A 333 6.94 20.79 -5.89
CA ASP A 333 6.24 22.05 -5.66
C ASP A 333 7.03 23.25 -6.25
N GLU A 334 8.32 23.36 -5.91
CA GLU A 334 9.20 24.40 -6.46
C GLU A 334 9.24 24.41 -7.99
N LEU A 335 9.22 23.22 -8.62
CA LEU A 335 9.30 23.07 -10.07
C LEU A 335 8.01 23.52 -10.77
N ILE A 336 6.84 23.15 -10.22
CA ILE A 336 5.55 23.37 -10.91
C ILE A 336 4.89 24.71 -10.53
N LYS A 337 5.17 25.28 -9.36
CA LYS A 337 4.57 26.53 -8.86
C LYS A 337 4.65 27.71 -9.84
N PRO A 338 5.77 27.92 -10.60
CA PRO A 338 5.88 28.99 -11.59
C PRO A 338 4.92 28.88 -12.80
N TYR A 339 4.20 27.77 -12.94
CA TYR A 339 3.18 27.63 -13.99
C TYR A 339 1.80 28.19 -13.57
N ILE A 340 1.60 28.53 -12.30
CA ILE A 340 0.35 29.13 -11.80
C ILE A 340 0.21 30.59 -12.32
N ASP A 341 1.27 31.37 -12.23
CA ASP A 341 1.28 32.79 -12.60
C ASP A 341 1.72 33.05 -14.07
N GLY A 342 1.97 31.97 -14.82
CA GLY A 342 2.39 32.01 -16.22
C GLY A 342 3.83 32.48 -16.43
N SER A 343 4.65 32.56 -15.35
CA SER A 343 6.08 32.91 -15.43
C SER A 343 6.92 31.87 -16.16
N LYS A 344 6.44 30.59 -16.19
CA LYS A 344 6.95 29.54 -17.06
C LYS A 344 5.87 29.06 -18.03
N LYS A 345 6.28 28.81 -19.27
CA LYS A 345 5.43 28.32 -20.35
C LYS A 345 6.13 27.20 -21.09
N ASP A 346 5.65 25.98 -20.93
CA ASP A 346 6.16 24.81 -21.67
C ASP A 346 5.36 24.63 -22.96
N GLY A 347 5.86 25.19 -24.08
CA GLY A 347 5.25 25.02 -25.41
C GLY A 347 3.79 25.47 -25.51
N THR A 348 3.36 26.42 -24.67
CA THR A 348 1.98 26.93 -24.62
C THR A 348 1.81 28.26 -25.37
N ASP A 349 2.89 28.81 -25.94
CA ASP A 349 2.85 30.14 -26.59
C ASP A 349 1.90 30.18 -27.79
N ASP A 350 1.68 29.06 -28.48
CA ASP A 350 0.77 28.99 -29.62
C ASP A 350 -0.68 28.55 -29.24
N HIS A 351 -0.92 28.19 -27.98
CA HIS A 351 -2.21 27.63 -27.53
C HIS A 351 -2.65 28.16 -26.15
N PRO A 352 -3.33 29.32 -26.08
CA PRO A 352 -3.74 29.91 -24.80
C PRO A 352 -4.68 29.02 -23.96
N GLU A 353 -5.48 28.15 -24.59
CA GLU A 353 -6.32 27.17 -23.92
C GLU A 353 -5.50 26.14 -23.13
N LYS A 354 -4.36 25.73 -23.70
CA LYS A 354 -3.44 24.79 -23.05
C LYS A 354 -2.83 25.44 -21.80
N ALA A 355 -2.49 26.70 -21.84
CA ALA A 355 -1.96 27.45 -20.68
C ALA A 355 -2.96 27.47 -19.53
N LEU A 356 -4.24 27.74 -19.81
CA LEU A 356 -5.29 27.72 -18.81
C LEU A 356 -5.51 26.34 -18.18
N VAL A 357 -5.43 25.28 -18.99
CA VAL A 357 -5.51 23.88 -18.50
C VAL A 357 -4.34 23.55 -17.58
N VAL A 358 -3.12 23.94 -17.97
CA VAL A 358 -1.91 23.78 -17.13
C VAL A 358 -2.09 24.48 -15.80
N GLN A 359 -2.46 25.77 -15.84
CA GLN A 359 -2.65 26.58 -14.65
C GLN A 359 -3.61 25.91 -13.67
N ARG A 360 -4.79 25.50 -14.12
CA ARG A 360 -5.79 24.85 -13.24
C ARG A 360 -5.34 23.54 -12.63
N ILE A 361 -4.67 22.69 -13.42
CA ILE A 361 -4.15 21.42 -12.91
C ILE A 361 -3.03 21.67 -11.90
N VAL A 362 -2.14 22.63 -12.18
CA VAL A 362 -1.02 22.96 -11.29
C VAL A 362 -1.52 23.62 -10.01
N GLU A 363 -2.52 24.50 -10.06
CA GLU A 363 -3.17 25.06 -8.87
C GLU A 363 -3.70 23.97 -7.92
N ASP A 364 -4.36 22.94 -8.45
CA ASP A 364 -4.85 21.83 -7.63
C ASP A 364 -3.68 20.95 -7.10
N LEU A 365 -2.65 20.71 -7.94
CA LEU A 365 -1.43 20.01 -7.51
C LEU A 365 -0.74 20.74 -6.36
N VAL A 366 -0.43 22.03 -6.54
CA VAL A 366 0.26 22.87 -5.53
C VAL A 366 -0.54 22.93 -4.25
N GLY A 367 -1.86 23.19 -4.34
CA GLY A 367 -2.69 23.25 -3.15
C GLY A 367 -2.71 21.94 -2.35
N ARG A 368 -2.59 20.76 -3.00
CA ARG A 368 -2.46 19.47 -2.31
C ARG A 368 -1.05 19.27 -1.74
N LEU A 369 -0.02 19.70 -2.47
CA LEU A 369 1.37 19.64 -2.01
C LEU A 369 1.58 20.51 -0.77
N GLU A 370 1.04 21.72 -0.73
CA GLU A 370 1.18 22.64 0.40
C GLU A 370 0.77 21.99 1.73
N VAL A 371 -0.36 21.29 1.77
CA VAL A 371 -0.79 20.57 2.99
C VAL A 371 0.19 19.46 3.38
N LEU A 372 0.74 18.73 2.40
CA LEU A 372 1.74 17.69 2.67
C LEU A 372 3.07 18.27 3.17
N LEU A 373 3.49 19.42 2.60
CA LEU A 373 4.69 20.13 3.02
C LEU A 373 4.56 20.67 4.44
N GLU A 374 3.41 21.26 4.76
CA GLU A 374 3.10 21.74 6.12
C GLU A 374 3.13 20.59 7.15
N LEU A 375 2.67 19.38 6.79
CA LEU A 375 2.74 18.20 7.64
C LEU A 375 4.13 17.54 7.67
N GLY A 376 5.18 18.22 7.17
CA GLY A 376 6.55 17.73 7.20
C GLY A 376 6.83 16.55 6.27
N LEU A 377 6.01 16.30 5.25
CA LEU A 377 6.16 15.17 4.32
C LEU A 377 6.91 15.54 3.02
N GLY A 378 7.54 16.71 2.97
CA GLY A 378 8.20 17.25 1.77
C GLY A 378 9.34 16.41 1.20
N TYR A 379 9.94 15.54 2.01
CA TYR A 379 11.00 14.61 1.62
C TYR A 379 10.49 13.34 0.90
N LEU A 380 9.20 13.05 0.98
CA LEU A 380 8.61 11.89 0.31
C LEU A 380 8.58 12.10 -1.21
N THR A 381 8.53 11.00 -1.96
CA THR A 381 8.35 10.99 -3.40
C THR A 381 7.02 10.36 -3.78
N LEU A 382 6.43 10.73 -4.92
CA LEU A 382 5.13 10.18 -5.35
C LEU A 382 5.18 8.67 -5.60
N GLU A 383 6.33 8.15 -6.02
CA GLU A 383 6.49 6.71 -6.30
C GLU A 383 6.74 5.86 -5.04
N ARG A 384 7.07 6.48 -3.89
CA ARG A 384 7.34 5.75 -2.65
C ARG A 384 6.12 4.91 -2.26
N THR A 385 6.33 3.60 -2.10
CA THR A 385 5.26 2.65 -1.84
C THR A 385 4.78 2.70 -0.38
N THR A 386 3.47 2.57 -0.16
CA THR A 386 2.87 2.65 1.19
C THR A 386 3.42 1.64 2.20
N PRO A 387 3.84 0.39 1.84
CA PRO A 387 4.47 -0.52 2.78
C PRO A 387 5.79 -0.02 3.38
N THR A 388 6.45 0.94 2.74
CA THR A 388 7.73 1.51 3.20
C THR A 388 7.57 2.74 4.08
N LEU A 389 6.33 3.22 4.25
CA LEU A 389 6.01 4.35 5.12
C LEU A 389 5.89 3.89 6.57
N SER A 390 6.33 4.74 7.49
CA SER A 390 6.00 4.57 8.91
C SER A 390 4.50 4.77 9.16
N PRO A 391 3.94 4.24 10.25
CA PRO A 391 2.54 4.47 10.61
C PRO A 391 2.17 5.96 10.67
N GLY A 392 3.02 6.78 11.29
CA GLY A 392 2.82 8.24 11.39
C GLY A 392 2.87 8.95 10.03
N GLU A 393 3.81 8.59 9.12
CA GLU A 393 3.83 9.11 7.75
C GLU A 393 2.53 8.80 7.01
N LEU A 394 2.06 7.55 7.10
CA LEU A 394 0.83 7.13 6.43
C LEU A 394 -0.40 7.84 6.99
N GLN A 395 -0.46 8.05 8.30
CA GLN A 395 -1.55 8.76 8.94
C GLN A 395 -1.58 10.23 8.53
N ARG A 396 -0.44 10.94 8.57
CA ARG A 396 -0.33 12.33 8.10
C ARG A 396 -0.69 12.46 6.61
N LEU A 397 -0.27 11.49 5.80
CA LEU A 397 -0.63 11.43 4.38
C LEU A 397 -2.17 11.35 4.19
N ARG A 398 -2.83 10.50 4.98
CA ARG A 398 -4.29 10.39 4.97
C ARG A 398 -4.96 11.66 5.48
N LEU A 399 -4.43 12.26 6.55
CA LEU A 399 -4.92 13.53 7.08
C LEU A 399 -4.86 14.63 6.02
N ALA A 400 -3.73 14.76 5.33
CA ALA A 400 -3.58 15.73 4.24
C ALA A 400 -4.65 15.59 3.16
N THR A 401 -5.03 14.34 2.82
CA THR A 401 -6.09 14.09 1.84
C THR A 401 -7.46 14.53 2.34
N GLN A 402 -7.73 14.39 3.64
CA GLN A 402 -9.00 14.78 4.24
C GLN A 402 -9.15 16.31 4.36
N VAL A 403 -8.10 17.02 4.67
CA VAL A 403 -8.11 18.52 4.72
C VAL A 403 -8.62 19.11 3.39
N ARG A 404 -8.40 18.44 2.28
CA ARG A 404 -8.82 18.87 0.92
C ARG A 404 -10.06 18.15 0.40
N SER A 405 -10.70 17.29 1.19
CA SER A 405 -11.86 16.52 0.76
C SER A 405 -13.14 17.34 0.62
N ASN A 406 -13.16 18.58 1.14
CA ASN A 406 -14.34 19.44 1.23
C ASN A 406 -15.54 18.78 1.94
N LEU A 407 -15.30 17.77 2.79
CA LEU A 407 -16.34 17.22 3.63
C LEU A 407 -16.65 18.20 4.76
N PHE A 408 -17.93 18.34 5.06
CA PHE A 408 -18.43 19.15 6.16
C PHE A 408 -19.54 18.42 6.92
N GLY A 409 -19.73 18.73 8.19
CA GLY A 409 -20.76 18.11 9.02
C GLY A 409 -20.47 16.64 9.34
N VAL A 410 -19.22 16.20 9.27
CA VAL A 410 -18.79 14.83 9.63
C VAL A 410 -17.97 14.84 10.92
N VAL A 411 -17.83 13.65 11.52
CA VAL A 411 -16.91 13.42 12.65
C VAL A 411 -15.65 12.76 12.12
N TYR A 412 -14.49 13.37 12.32
CA TYR A 412 -13.20 12.73 12.11
C TYR A 412 -12.74 12.09 13.41
N VAL A 413 -12.53 10.78 13.42
CA VAL A 413 -11.98 10.04 14.56
C VAL A 413 -10.53 9.69 14.27
N LEU A 414 -9.60 10.26 15.05
CA LEU A 414 -8.16 10.10 14.87
C LEU A 414 -7.54 9.35 16.06
N ASP A 415 -6.59 8.45 15.73
CA ASP A 415 -5.87 7.64 16.71
C ASP A 415 -4.41 8.11 16.80
N GLU A 416 -4.06 8.77 17.91
CA GLU A 416 -2.73 9.30 18.21
C GLU A 416 -2.05 9.99 17.00
N PRO A 417 -2.66 11.05 16.42
CA PRO A 417 -2.13 11.69 15.22
C PRO A 417 -0.75 12.34 15.42
N SER A 418 -0.36 12.64 16.65
CA SER A 418 0.98 13.15 17.02
C SER A 418 2.04 12.06 17.10
N ALA A 419 1.67 10.77 17.07
CA ALA A 419 2.60 9.67 17.31
C ALA A 419 3.81 9.69 16.37
N GLY A 420 5.01 9.74 16.97
CA GLY A 420 6.28 9.78 16.22
C GLY A 420 6.59 11.12 15.56
N LEU A 421 5.88 12.20 15.92
CA LEU A 421 6.22 13.55 15.55
C LEU A 421 7.30 14.13 16.48
N HIS A 422 8.16 14.96 15.90
CA HIS A 422 8.98 15.85 16.69
C HIS A 422 8.09 17.01 17.23
N PRO A 423 8.31 17.53 18.45
CA PRO A 423 7.52 18.64 19.00
C PRO A 423 7.35 19.83 18.04
N ALA A 424 8.38 20.17 17.26
CA ALA A 424 8.31 21.22 16.25
C ALA A 424 7.28 20.96 15.13
N ASP A 425 6.88 19.71 14.90
CA ASP A 425 5.93 19.33 13.85
C ASP A 425 4.47 19.30 14.37
N ILE A 426 4.28 19.34 15.71
CA ILE A 426 2.94 19.30 16.33
C ILE A 426 2.12 20.53 15.94
N GLU A 427 2.75 21.70 15.87
CA GLU A 427 2.07 22.93 15.44
C GLU A 427 1.46 22.83 14.03
N ALA A 428 2.17 22.17 13.12
CA ALA A 428 1.66 21.90 11.76
C ALA A 428 0.46 20.94 11.76
N LEU A 429 0.50 19.92 12.61
CA LEU A 429 -0.63 19.02 12.83
C LEU A 429 -1.85 19.79 13.35
N LEU A 430 -1.66 20.63 14.38
CA LEU A 430 -2.73 21.43 14.98
C LEU A 430 -3.35 22.41 13.96
N ARG A 431 -2.54 23.04 13.10
CA ARG A 431 -3.07 23.87 12.00
C ARG A 431 -3.93 23.06 11.03
N ALA A 432 -3.52 21.83 10.68
CA ALA A 432 -4.30 20.95 9.80
C ALA A 432 -5.63 20.53 10.44
N LEU A 433 -5.61 20.18 11.74
CA LEU A 433 -6.82 19.88 12.49
C LEU A 433 -7.74 21.10 12.60
N GLY A 434 -7.18 22.28 12.86
CA GLY A 434 -7.92 23.55 12.89
C GLY A 434 -8.65 23.85 11.57
N ARG A 435 -8.04 23.55 10.41
CA ARG A 435 -8.71 23.69 9.10
C ARG A 435 -9.87 22.72 8.94
N LEU A 436 -9.71 21.46 9.35
CA LEU A 436 -10.81 20.49 9.34
C LEU A 436 -11.97 20.94 10.21
N LYS A 437 -11.69 21.47 11.42
CA LYS A 437 -12.70 22.03 12.31
C LYS A 437 -13.40 23.25 11.69
N ALA A 438 -12.62 24.19 11.16
CA ALA A 438 -13.14 25.40 10.52
C ALA A 438 -14.04 25.12 9.31
N SER A 439 -13.90 23.95 8.68
CA SER A 439 -14.81 23.47 7.62
C SER A 439 -16.14 22.92 8.15
N GLY A 440 -16.44 23.06 9.45
CA GLY A 440 -17.70 22.61 10.06
C GLY A 440 -17.72 21.14 10.42
N ASN A 441 -16.58 20.56 10.79
CA ASN A 441 -16.45 19.18 11.20
C ASN A 441 -16.17 19.05 12.69
N SER A 442 -16.56 17.93 13.29
CA SER A 442 -16.19 17.54 14.64
C SER A 442 -14.91 16.69 14.60
N LEU A 443 -13.99 16.95 15.51
CA LEU A 443 -12.73 16.19 15.59
C LEU A 443 -12.69 15.44 16.92
N PHE A 444 -12.71 14.12 16.88
CA PHE A 444 -12.60 13.21 18.02
C PHE A 444 -11.22 12.56 17.99
N VAL A 445 -10.32 13.01 18.84
CA VAL A 445 -8.90 12.66 18.79
C VAL A 445 -8.53 11.88 20.05
N VAL A 446 -8.11 10.64 19.91
CA VAL A 446 -7.48 9.88 21.00
C VAL A 446 -6.02 10.34 21.08
N GLU A 447 -5.65 10.98 22.19
CA GLU A 447 -4.31 11.57 22.35
C GLU A 447 -3.82 11.58 23.80
N HIS A 448 -2.51 11.64 23.93
CA HIS A 448 -1.82 11.79 25.21
C HIS A 448 -0.71 12.85 25.17
N GLU A 449 -0.43 13.43 23.99
CA GLU A 449 0.52 14.53 23.82
C GLU A 449 -0.05 15.83 24.38
N LEU A 450 0.65 16.42 25.36
CA LEU A 450 0.16 17.57 26.12
C LEU A 450 -0.12 18.81 25.27
N ASP A 451 0.65 19.02 24.21
CA ASP A 451 0.44 20.17 23.34
C ASP A 451 -0.85 20.06 22.54
N VAL A 452 -1.24 18.85 22.13
CA VAL A 452 -2.54 18.61 21.48
C VAL A 452 -3.69 18.70 22.50
N VAL A 453 -3.49 18.19 23.72
CA VAL A 453 -4.50 18.27 24.79
C VAL A 453 -4.78 19.71 25.20
N ARG A 454 -3.78 20.60 25.23
CA ARG A 454 -3.93 22.02 25.56
C ARG A 454 -4.75 22.82 24.54
N GLU A 455 -4.68 22.42 23.27
CA GLU A 455 -5.43 23.06 22.18
C GLU A 455 -6.84 22.49 21.98
N ALA A 456 -7.24 21.52 22.81
CA ALA A 456 -8.58 20.95 22.78
C ALA A 456 -9.63 21.94 23.25
N ASP A 457 -10.74 22.03 22.53
CA ASP A 457 -11.93 22.78 22.97
C ASP A 457 -12.67 22.00 24.08
N TRP A 458 -12.56 20.67 24.06
CA TRP A 458 -13.20 19.77 25.02
C TRP A 458 -12.32 18.56 25.31
N ILE A 459 -12.24 18.18 26.58
CA ILE A 459 -11.44 17.02 27.01
C ILE A 459 -12.36 15.98 27.63
N VAL A 460 -12.20 14.74 27.18
CA VAL A 460 -12.84 13.55 27.78
C VAL A 460 -11.73 12.71 28.39
N ASP A 461 -11.59 12.80 29.72
CA ASP A 461 -10.64 11.97 30.46
C ASP A 461 -11.27 10.62 30.81
N VAL A 462 -10.63 9.52 30.37
CA VAL A 462 -11.14 8.15 30.53
C VAL A 462 -10.20 7.37 31.42
N GLY A 463 -10.68 7.03 32.63
CA GLY A 463 -9.86 6.28 33.57
C GLY A 463 -10.57 5.94 34.89
N PRO A 464 -9.94 5.16 35.77
CA PRO A 464 -10.45 4.93 37.11
C PRO A 464 -10.46 6.26 37.89
N ALA A 465 -11.61 6.60 38.47
CA ALA A 465 -11.89 7.87 39.17
C ALA A 465 -11.87 9.13 38.26
N ALA A 466 -11.99 8.96 36.94
CA ALA A 466 -12.30 10.05 36.05
C ALA A 466 -13.82 10.28 36.05
N GLY A 467 -14.24 11.37 36.62
CA GLY A 467 -15.64 11.78 36.73
C GLY A 467 -16.42 11.02 37.84
N ASP A 468 -16.79 11.71 38.88
CA ASP A 468 -17.86 11.27 39.84
C ASP A 468 -19.24 11.51 39.20
#